data_f50c3c3e4bb462b6bfc8b70be2d73f3a
#
_entry.id   f50c3c3e4bb462b6bfc8b70be2d73f3a
#
_cell.length_a   1.000
_cell.length_b   1.000
_cell.length_c   1.000
_cell.angle_alpha   90.00
_cell.angle_beta   90.00
_cell.angle_gamma   90.00
#
_symmetry.space_group_name_H-M   'P 1'
#
loop_
_entity.id
_entity.type
_entity.pdbx_description
1 polymer ?
#
loop_
_entity_poly.entity_id
_entity_poly.type
_entity_poly.pdbx_seq_one_letter_code
_entity_poly.pdbx_strand_id
1 'polypeptide(L)'
;RETVIATEIIPRSELLKEGQNLAERAYLRIIPTPKAAPRPEDHEENGMMLKGAAPVTDEQARVVGVLYGGILLNLNYDIVDRVKDIVFKGERYKGKEIGTVTIFQNDLRISTNVTDEKGQRAIGTRVSEEVYDAVLVRGKPWVGRAFVVNHWYITAYEPIRNISGKIIGMLY
;
A
#
# COMPACT_ATOMS: atom_id res chain seq x y z
N ARG A 1 3.10 3.99 -27.64
CA ARG A 1 2.05 3.00 -27.99
C ARG A 1 2.29 1.67 -27.27
N GLU A 2 2.57 1.70 -25.99
CA GLU A 2 2.96 0.54 -25.21
C GLU A 2 1.96 0.31 -24.08
N THR A 3 1.87 -0.92 -23.61
CA THR A 3 1.16 -1.25 -22.37
C THR A 3 1.89 -0.61 -21.21
N VAL A 4 1.15 0.03 -20.32
CA VAL A 4 1.67 0.70 -19.13
C VAL A 4 1.08 0.04 -17.90
N ILE A 5 1.92 -0.23 -16.89
CA ILE A 5 1.49 -0.70 -15.57
C ILE A 5 2.07 0.26 -14.54
N ALA A 6 1.23 0.74 -13.64
CA ALA A 6 1.64 1.67 -12.58
C ALA A 6 0.79 1.52 -11.32
N THR A 7 1.35 1.91 -10.19
CA THR A 7 0.59 2.13 -8.96
C THR A 7 0.23 3.61 -8.87
N GLU A 8 -1.05 3.89 -8.64
CA GLU A 8 -1.58 5.27 -8.60
C GLU A 8 -2.52 5.47 -7.42
N ILE A 9 -2.59 6.72 -6.95
CA ILE A 9 -3.62 7.15 -6.00
C ILE A 9 -4.81 7.66 -6.80
N ILE A 10 -5.96 7.02 -6.62
CA ILE A 10 -7.19 7.34 -7.32
C ILE A 10 -8.12 8.10 -6.37
N PRO A 11 -8.53 9.31 -6.73
CA PRO A 11 -9.47 10.09 -5.93
C PRO A 11 -10.79 9.36 -5.72
N ARG A 12 -11.43 9.58 -4.57
CA ARG A 12 -12.74 9.01 -4.26
C ARG A 12 -13.77 9.23 -5.36
N SER A 13 -13.78 10.43 -5.96
CA SER A 13 -14.69 10.78 -7.06
C SER A 13 -14.54 9.89 -8.29
N GLU A 14 -13.33 9.42 -8.59
CA GLU A 14 -13.07 8.49 -9.68
C GLU A 14 -13.41 7.05 -9.28
N LEU A 15 -13.10 6.65 -8.04
CA LEU A 15 -13.47 5.34 -7.51
C LEU A 15 -15.00 5.13 -7.55
N LEU A 16 -15.77 6.16 -7.24
CA LEU A 16 -17.24 6.10 -7.29
C LEU A 16 -17.78 5.86 -8.72
N LYS A 17 -17.08 6.32 -9.75
CA LYS A 17 -17.46 6.05 -11.15
C LYS A 17 -17.23 4.60 -11.55
N GLU A 18 -16.22 3.96 -10.98
CA GLU A 18 -15.87 2.56 -11.22
C GLU A 18 -16.72 1.59 -10.37
N GLY A 19 -17.12 2.02 -9.15
CA GLY A 19 -17.98 1.24 -8.27
C GLY A 19 -17.98 1.77 -6.83
N GLN A 20 -19.16 1.81 -6.22
CA GLN A 20 -19.33 2.29 -4.85
C GLN A 20 -18.49 1.48 -3.84
N ASN A 21 -18.41 0.17 -4.00
CA ASN A 21 -17.62 -0.72 -3.15
C ASN A 21 -16.11 -0.40 -3.16
N LEU A 22 -15.58 0.13 -4.25
CA LEU A 22 -14.18 0.56 -4.31
C LEU A 22 -13.96 1.80 -3.44
N ALA A 23 -14.85 2.78 -3.52
CA ALA A 23 -14.79 3.99 -2.71
C ALA A 23 -15.00 3.69 -1.22
N GLU A 24 -15.86 2.74 -0.86
CA GLU A 24 -16.07 2.29 0.52
C GLU A 24 -14.83 1.59 1.09
N ARG A 25 -14.19 0.71 0.32
CA ARG A 25 -12.94 0.03 0.71
C ARG A 25 -11.75 0.98 0.80
N ALA A 26 -11.74 2.04 0.02
CA ALA A 26 -10.70 3.07 0.07
C ALA A 26 -10.81 3.95 1.32
N TYR A 27 -12.02 4.12 1.87
CA TYR A 27 -12.25 4.91 3.08
C TYR A 27 -11.68 4.21 4.31
N LEU A 28 -10.65 4.80 4.89
CA LEU A 28 -9.97 4.26 6.07
C LEU A 28 -9.87 5.31 7.16
N ARG A 29 -10.32 4.97 8.35
CA ARG A 29 -10.10 5.79 9.53
C ARG A 29 -8.63 5.74 9.93
N ILE A 30 -8.05 6.89 10.24
CA ILE A 30 -6.68 7.00 10.74
C ILE A 30 -6.69 6.75 12.25
N ILE A 31 -5.89 5.78 12.68
CA ILE A 31 -5.78 5.39 14.08
C ILE A 31 -4.57 6.12 14.69
N PRO A 32 -4.73 6.81 15.83
CA PRO A 32 -3.61 7.40 16.55
C PRO A 32 -2.50 6.37 16.76
N THR A 33 -1.32 6.64 16.25
CA THR A 33 -0.20 5.71 16.26
C THR A 33 0.99 6.36 16.95
N PRO A 34 1.53 5.73 18.01
CA PRO A 34 2.70 6.25 18.71
C PRO A 34 3.87 6.47 17.75
N LYS A 35 4.63 7.56 17.94
CA LYS A 35 5.78 7.96 17.12
C LYS A 35 5.49 8.31 15.65
N ALA A 36 4.24 8.32 15.19
CA ALA A 36 3.89 8.84 13.89
C ALA A 36 3.99 10.36 13.85
N ALA A 37 4.39 10.92 12.71
CA ALA A 37 4.41 12.38 12.51
C ALA A 37 2.99 12.96 12.70
N PRO A 38 2.84 14.20 13.22
CA PRO A 38 1.55 14.85 13.33
C PRO A 38 0.81 14.89 11.99
N ARG A 39 -0.50 14.62 12.02
CA ARG A 39 -1.38 14.66 10.85
C ARG A 39 -2.76 15.15 11.27
N PRO A 40 -3.32 16.19 10.62
CA PRO A 40 -4.61 16.77 10.99
C PRO A 40 -5.81 15.94 10.55
N GLU A 41 -5.68 15.15 9.47
CA GLU A 41 -6.77 14.33 8.95
C GLU A 41 -7.03 13.13 9.86
N ASP A 42 -8.29 12.77 10.02
CA ASP A 42 -8.75 11.60 10.79
C ASP A 42 -9.13 10.40 9.90
N HIS A 43 -9.15 10.60 8.58
CA HIS A 43 -9.43 9.55 7.60
C HIS A 43 -8.71 9.77 6.28
N GLU A 44 -8.62 8.72 5.48
CA GLU A 44 -8.21 8.71 4.08
C GLU A 44 -9.37 8.18 3.25
N GLU A 45 -9.66 8.78 2.11
CA GLU A 45 -10.76 8.38 1.23
C GLU A 45 -10.34 8.04 -0.20
N ASN A 46 -9.09 8.38 -0.56
CA ASN A 46 -8.53 8.01 -1.85
C ASN A 46 -8.02 6.57 -1.81
N GLY A 47 -8.05 5.88 -2.93
CA GLY A 47 -7.56 4.50 -3.02
C GLY A 47 -6.23 4.38 -3.73
N MET A 48 -5.36 3.50 -3.28
CA MET A 48 -4.18 3.09 -4.01
C MET A 48 -4.53 1.92 -4.91
N MET A 49 -4.28 2.06 -6.22
CA MET A 49 -4.56 1.01 -7.21
C MET A 49 -3.32 0.65 -8.00
N LEU A 50 -3.13 -0.65 -8.23
CA LEU A 50 -2.27 -1.15 -9.30
C LEU A 50 -3.11 -1.16 -10.59
N LYS A 51 -2.74 -0.35 -11.59
CA LYS A 51 -3.46 -0.20 -12.85
C LYS A 51 -2.61 -0.61 -14.03
N GLY A 52 -3.26 -1.20 -15.02
CA GLY A 52 -2.68 -1.47 -16.32
C GLY A 52 -3.54 -0.84 -17.42
N ALA A 53 -2.90 -0.33 -18.46
CA ALA A 53 -3.57 0.20 -19.65
C ALA A 53 -2.85 -0.24 -20.92
N ALA A 54 -3.60 -0.68 -21.92
CA ALA A 54 -3.07 -1.11 -23.19
C ALA A 54 -3.84 -0.44 -24.36
N PRO A 55 -3.16 0.01 -25.42
CA PRO A 55 -3.82 0.57 -26.58
C PRO A 55 -4.54 -0.53 -27.38
N VAL A 56 -5.72 -0.21 -27.86
CA VAL A 56 -6.44 -1.01 -28.88
C VAL A 56 -6.20 -0.35 -30.23
N THR A 57 -5.69 -1.12 -31.20
CA THR A 57 -5.36 -0.59 -32.51
C THR A 57 -6.21 -1.23 -33.60
N ASP A 58 -6.48 -0.48 -34.69
CA ASP A 58 -7.05 -1.01 -35.92
C ASP A 58 -5.99 -1.73 -36.77
N GLU A 59 -6.44 -2.26 -37.95
CA GLU A 59 -5.56 -2.95 -38.89
C GLU A 59 -4.44 -2.09 -39.46
N GLN A 60 -4.57 -0.77 -39.39
CA GLN A 60 -3.57 0.21 -39.82
C GLN A 60 -2.68 0.69 -38.65
N ALA A 61 -2.69 -0.01 -37.48
CA ALA A 61 -1.96 0.30 -36.29
C ALA A 61 -2.27 1.70 -35.68
N ARG A 62 -3.46 2.26 -35.96
CA ARG A 62 -3.94 3.49 -35.32
C ARG A 62 -4.63 3.14 -34.02
N VAL A 63 -4.37 3.90 -32.96
CA VAL A 63 -5.03 3.74 -31.68
C VAL A 63 -6.50 4.16 -31.82
N VAL A 64 -7.41 3.22 -31.65
CA VAL A 64 -8.87 3.44 -31.69
C VAL A 64 -9.54 3.37 -30.33
N GLY A 65 -8.80 2.96 -29.30
CA GLY A 65 -9.27 2.89 -27.92
C GLY A 65 -8.16 2.51 -26.94
N VAL A 66 -8.51 2.46 -25.67
CA VAL A 66 -7.63 1.98 -24.59
C VAL A 66 -8.42 0.99 -23.75
N LEU A 67 -7.87 -0.20 -23.56
CA LEU A 67 -8.33 -1.13 -22.56
C LEU A 67 -7.54 -0.86 -21.27
N TYR A 68 -8.24 -0.68 -20.14
CA TYR A 68 -7.60 -0.53 -18.85
C TYR A 68 -8.31 -1.36 -17.78
N GLY A 69 -7.58 -1.65 -16.72
CA GLY A 69 -8.10 -2.33 -15.54
C GLY A 69 -7.18 -2.13 -14.36
N GLY A 70 -7.62 -2.53 -13.18
CA GLY A 70 -6.80 -2.36 -11.99
C GLY A 70 -7.32 -3.13 -10.78
N ILE A 71 -6.49 -3.15 -9.75
CA ILE A 71 -6.77 -3.80 -8.47
C ILE A 71 -6.60 -2.76 -7.37
N LEU A 72 -7.64 -2.53 -6.58
CA LEU A 72 -7.56 -1.71 -5.38
C LEU A 72 -6.73 -2.44 -4.33
N LEU A 73 -5.69 -1.78 -3.81
CA LEU A 73 -4.78 -2.32 -2.80
C LEU A 73 -5.31 -2.13 -1.37
N ASN A 74 -6.19 -1.14 -1.15
CA ASN A 74 -6.83 -0.91 0.15
C ASN A 74 -7.66 -2.14 0.56
N LEU A 75 -7.37 -2.68 1.74
CA LEU A 75 -7.99 -3.89 2.29
C LEU A 75 -7.85 -5.14 1.41
N ASN A 76 -6.89 -5.16 0.49
CA ASN A 76 -6.57 -6.34 -0.29
C ASN A 76 -5.50 -7.17 0.44
N TYR A 77 -5.94 -8.11 1.25
CA TYR A 77 -5.06 -8.91 2.09
C TYR A 77 -4.36 -10.03 1.33
N ASP A 78 -4.95 -10.51 0.23
CA ASP A 78 -4.40 -11.62 -0.57
C ASP A 78 -2.98 -11.32 -1.05
N ILE A 79 -2.70 -10.06 -1.43
CA ILE A 79 -1.38 -9.67 -1.91
C ILE A 79 -0.34 -9.79 -0.80
N VAL A 80 -0.61 -9.21 0.38
CA VAL A 80 0.35 -9.20 1.51
C VAL A 80 0.52 -10.60 2.11
N ASP A 81 -0.54 -11.39 2.14
CA ASP A 81 -0.50 -12.76 2.65
C ASP A 81 0.30 -13.66 1.69
N ARG A 82 0.06 -13.58 0.38
CA ARG A 82 0.85 -14.33 -0.63
C ARG A 82 2.32 -13.94 -0.63
N VAL A 83 2.66 -12.65 -0.51
CA VAL A 83 4.05 -12.21 -0.38
C VAL A 83 4.69 -12.80 0.87
N LYS A 84 4.01 -12.76 2.02
CA LYS A 84 4.47 -13.41 3.25
C LYS A 84 4.75 -14.89 3.03
N ASP A 85 3.82 -15.62 2.43
CA ASP A 85 3.95 -17.07 2.20
C ASP A 85 5.12 -17.41 1.27
N ILE A 86 5.32 -16.61 0.21
CA ILE A 86 6.44 -16.81 -0.74
C ILE A 86 7.79 -16.52 -0.07
N VAL A 87 7.89 -15.42 0.69
CA VAL A 87 9.15 -14.96 1.26
C VAL A 87 9.54 -15.77 2.49
N PHE A 88 8.59 -16.00 3.41
CA PHE A 88 8.88 -16.62 4.72
C PHE A 88 8.49 -18.10 4.79
N LYS A 89 7.74 -18.62 3.80
CA LYS A 89 7.42 -20.06 3.63
C LYS A 89 6.88 -20.74 4.90
N GLY A 90 6.16 -20.02 5.75
CA GLY A 90 5.63 -20.52 7.00
C GLY A 90 6.67 -20.77 8.09
N GLU A 91 7.89 -20.23 7.95
CA GLU A 91 8.93 -20.34 8.96
C GLU A 91 8.45 -19.81 10.32
N ARG A 92 8.90 -20.46 11.39
CA ARG A 92 8.55 -20.14 12.77
C ARG A 92 9.77 -19.92 13.64
N TYR A 93 9.69 -18.93 14.51
CA TYR A 93 10.65 -18.71 15.58
C TYR A 93 9.94 -18.74 16.93
N LYS A 94 10.37 -19.61 17.83
CA LYS A 94 9.74 -19.84 19.16
C LYS A 94 8.25 -20.10 19.08
N GLY A 95 7.81 -20.91 18.08
CA GLY A 95 6.41 -21.31 17.88
C GLY A 95 5.52 -20.24 17.19
N LYS A 96 6.02 -19.03 16.94
CA LYS A 96 5.31 -17.95 16.22
C LYS A 96 5.80 -17.86 14.78
N GLU A 97 4.89 -17.67 13.85
CA GLU A 97 5.25 -17.37 12.46
C GLU A 97 6.06 -16.07 12.39
N ILE A 98 7.10 -16.09 11.58
CA ILE A 98 7.93 -14.91 11.30
C ILE A 98 7.48 -14.22 10.03
N GLY A 99 7.88 -12.95 9.93
CA GLY A 99 7.64 -12.14 8.75
C GLY A 99 6.25 -11.50 8.71
N THR A 100 6.26 -10.27 8.31
CA THR A 100 5.05 -9.46 8.07
C THR A 100 5.26 -8.63 6.83
N VAL A 101 4.17 -8.35 6.12
CA VAL A 101 4.15 -7.55 4.90
C VAL A 101 3.07 -6.49 5.02
N THR A 102 3.38 -5.29 4.57
CA THR A 102 2.43 -4.17 4.59
C THR A 102 2.58 -3.30 3.36
N ILE A 103 1.46 -2.86 2.82
CA ILE A 103 1.39 -1.77 1.83
C ILE A 103 0.86 -0.53 2.55
N PHE A 104 1.58 0.57 2.39
CA PHE A 104 1.20 1.89 2.90
C PHE A 104 0.84 2.82 1.75
N GLN A 105 -0.27 3.54 1.89
CA GLN A 105 -0.61 4.71 1.09
C GLN A 105 -0.11 5.94 1.82
N ASN A 106 0.85 6.66 1.25
CA ASN A 106 1.68 7.58 2.02
C ASN A 106 2.24 6.83 3.25
N ASP A 107 1.89 7.27 4.44
CA ASP A 107 2.30 6.69 5.72
C ASP A 107 1.22 5.82 6.38
N LEU A 108 0.04 5.72 5.76
CA LEU A 108 -1.11 4.99 6.28
C LEU A 108 -1.10 3.53 5.84
N ARG A 109 -1.24 2.61 6.77
CA ARG A 109 -1.31 1.17 6.53
C ARG A 109 -2.67 0.79 5.93
N ILE A 110 -2.68 0.45 4.64
CA ILE A 110 -3.90 0.14 3.88
C ILE A 110 -4.13 -1.35 3.65
N SER A 111 -3.05 -2.15 3.68
CA SER A 111 -3.11 -3.62 3.59
C SER A 111 -1.95 -4.22 4.37
N THR A 112 -2.21 -5.22 5.21
CA THR A 112 -1.18 -5.79 6.09
C THR A 112 -1.57 -7.15 6.66
N ASN A 113 -0.58 -7.95 7.05
CA ASN A 113 -0.73 -9.09 7.94
C ASN A 113 -0.12 -8.85 9.34
N VAL A 114 0.31 -7.63 9.65
CA VAL A 114 0.59 -7.23 11.03
C VAL A 114 -0.71 -7.17 11.81
N THR A 115 -0.73 -7.78 13.00
CA THR A 115 -1.89 -7.75 13.88
C THR A 115 -1.64 -6.92 15.14
N ASP A 116 -2.70 -6.35 15.68
CA ASP A 116 -2.71 -5.72 17.00
C ASP A 116 -2.82 -6.77 18.14
N GLU A 117 -2.91 -6.29 19.38
CA GLU A 117 -3.04 -7.15 20.57
C GLU A 117 -4.34 -7.99 20.60
N LYS A 118 -5.35 -7.60 19.83
CA LYS A 118 -6.62 -8.31 19.70
C LYS A 118 -6.61 -9.30 18.54
N GLY A 119 -5.49 -9.44 17.82
CA GLY A 119 -5.35 -10.28 16.63
C GLY A 119 -6.01 -9.70 15.37
N GLN A 120 -6.44 -8.43 15.40
CA GLN A 120 -6.99 -7.75 14.23
C GLN A 120 -5.87 -7.14 13.39
N ARG A 121 -6.02 -7.13 12.06
CA ARG A 121 -5.04 -6.49 11.17
C ARG A 121 -4.96 -4.99 11.49
N ALA A 122 -3.75 -4.49 11.65
CA ALA A 122 -3.46 -3.14 12.13
C ALA A 122 -3.72 -2.05 11.07
N ILE A 123 -4.82 -2.16 10.33
CA ILE A 123 -5.24 -1.21 9.30
C ILE A 123 -5.48 0.16 9.93
N GLY A 124 -5.15 1.22 9.19
CA GLY A 124 -5.35 2.60 9.65
C GLY A 124 -4.26 3.12 10.59
N THR A 125 -3.33 2.25 11.03
CA THR A 125 -2.14 2.71 11.76
C THR A 125 -1.10 3.31 10.81
N ARG A 126 -0.15 4.08 11.35
CA ARG A 126 0.83 4.83 10.56
C ARG A 126 2.26 4.43 10.91
N VAL A 127 3.21 4.68 10.00
CA VAL A 127 4.63 4.49 10.29
C VAL A 127 5.15 5.54 11.30
N SER A 128 6.31 5.25 11.91
CA SER A 128 7.02 6.24 12.72
C SER A 128 7.55 7.39 11.87
N GLU A 129 7.72 8.56 12.48
CA GLU A 129 8.27 9.77 11.85
C GLU A 129 9.64 9.51 11.22
N GLU A 130 10.49 8.73 11.87
CA GLU A 130 11.81 8.36 11.35
C GLU A 130 11.73 7.63 9.99
N VAL A 131 10.84 6.64 9.87
CA VAL A 131 10.61 5.91 8.61
C VAL A 131 9.95 6.81 7.57
N TYR A 132 8.98 7.62 8.00
CA TYR A 132 8.32 8.62 7.15
C TYR A 132 9.36 9.53 6.48
N ASP A 133 10.25 10.14 7.25
CA ASP A 133 11.28 11.03 6.74
C ASP A 133 12.25 10.33 5.77
N ALA A 134 12.68 9.12 6.13
CA ALA A 134 13.62 8.38 5.29
C ALA A 134 12.99 8.02 3.95
N VAL A 135 11.79 7.44 3.96
CA VAL A 135 11.20 6.81 2.78
C VAL A 135 10.36 7.78 1.96
N LEU A 136 9.48 8.57 2.60
CA LEU A 136 8.56 9.45 1.88
C LEU A 136 9.16 10.81 1.57
N VAL A 137 9.98 11.37 2.47
CA VAL A 137 10.59 12.69 2.26
C VAL A 137 11.89 12.59 1.49
N ARG A 138 12.83 11.75 1.95
CA ARG A 138 14.14 11.60 1.31
C ARG A 138 14.15 10.60 0.15
N GLY A 139 13.10 9.78 -0.01
CA GLY A 139 12.96 8.81 -1.08
C GLY A 139 13.97 7.67 -1.05
N LYS A 140 14.52 7.37 0.14
CA LYS A 140 15.54 6.34 0.35
C LYS A 140 14.92 5.12 1.03
N PRO A 141 15.30 3.90 0.62
CA PRO A 141 14.98 2.70 1.40
C PRO A 141 15.44 2.85 2.85
N TRP A 142 14.66 2.30 3.78
CA TRP A 142 15.02 2.26 5.18
C TRP A 142 15.12 0.82 5.65
N VAL A 143 16.25 0.47 6.27
CA VAL A 143 16.47 -0.86 6.86
C VAL A 143 16.97 -0.67 8.27
N GLY A 144 16.30 -1.28 9.24
CA GLY A 144 16.67 -1.14 10.64
C GLY A 144 15.63 -1.69 11.60
N ARG A 145 15.79 -1.34 12.89
CA ARG A 145 14.80 -1.70 13.90
C ARG A 145 13.70 -0.64 13.92
N ALA A 146 12.46 -1.04 13.66
CA ALA A 146 11.31 -0.18 13.82
C ALA A 146 10.32 -0.74 14.85
N PHE A 147 9.63 0.16 15.52
CA PHE A 147 8.51 -0.17 16.38
C PHE A 147 7.26 -0.29 15.52
N VAL A 148 6.75 -1.52 15.38
CA VAL A 148 5.60 -1.82 14.53
C VAL A 148 4.46 -2.24 15.45
N VAL A 149 3.43 -1.40 15.52
CA VAL A 149 2.24 -1.56 16.36
C VAL A 149 2.60 -1.69 17.84
N ASN A 150 3.06 -2.86 18.31
CA ASN A 150 3.34 -3.17 19.72
C ASN A 150 4.68 -3.89 19.94
N HIS A 151 5.47 -4.12 18.89
CA HIS A 151 6.73 -4.85 18.97
C HIS A 151 7.85 -4.20 18.15
N TRP A 152 9.10 -4.50 18.52
CA TRP A 152 10.27 -4.15 17.74
C TRP A 152 10.56 -5.26 16.72
N TYR A 153 10.73 -4.85 15.45
CA TYR A 153 11.10 -5.72 14.35
C TYR A 153 12.39 -5.23 13.67
N ILE A 154 13.08 -6.12 13.00
CA ILE A 154 14.01 -5.74 11.94
C ILE A 154 13.16 -5.60 10.68
N THR A 155 13.18 -4.44 10.08
CA THR A 155 12.25 -4.06 9.02
C THR A 155 12.99 -3.48 7.83
N ALA A 156 12.40 -3.62 6.65
CA ALA A 156 12.85 -2.95 5.44
C ALA A 156 11.64 -2.25 4.80
N TYR A 157 11.83 -1.01 4.39
CA TYR A 157 10.81 -0.21 3.72
C TYR A 157 11.36 0.30 2.39
N GLU A 158 10.60 0.11 1.33
CA GLU A 158 10.90 0.58 -0.03
C GLU A 158 9.83 1.57 -0.49
N PRO A 159 10.20 2.71 -1.12
CA PRO A 159 9.22 3.66 -1.62
C PRO A 159 8.46 3.10 -2.82
N ILE A 160 7.14 3.23 -2.81
CA ILE A 160 6.27 2.99 -3.97
C ILE A 160 6.14 4.30 -4.74
N ARG A 161 6.47 4.25 -6.04
CA ARG A 161 6.38 5.41 -6.93
C ARG A 161 5.29 5.21 -7.97
N ASN A 162 4.60 6.29 -8.29
CA ASN A 162 3.67 6.31 -9.40
C ASN A 162 4.40 6.47 -10.76
N ILE A 163 3.63 6.49 -11.85
CA ILE A 163 4.19 6.60 -13.21
C ILE A 163 5.02 7.87 -13.43
N SER A 164 4.73 8.96 -12.71
CA SER A 164 5.51 10.20 -12.78
C SER A 164 6.76 10.21 -11.90
N GLY A 165 7.04 9.10 -11.19
CA GLY A 165 8.15 8.99 -10.24
C GLY A 165 7.88 9.57 -8.85
N LYS A 166 6.69 10.13 -8.61
CA LYS A 166 6.30 10.65 -7.29
C LYS A 166 6.13 9.49 -6.31
N ILE A 167 6.69 9.63 -5.12
CA ILE A 167 6.46 8.67 -4.03
C ILE A 167 5.02 8.82 -3.53
N ILE A 168 4.29 7.73 -3.51
CA ILE A 168 2.88 7.66 -3.14
C ILE A 168 2.61 6.72 -1.97
N GLY A 169 3.63 6.04 -1.49
CA GLY A 169 3.55 5.10 -0.39
C GLY A 169 4.82 4.30 -0.21
N MET A 170 4.73 3.21 0.52
CA MET A 170 5.85 2.30 0.73
C MET A 170 5.39 0.85 0.91
N LEU A 171 6.27 -0.08 0.55
CA LEU A 171 6.17 -1.51 0.85
C LEU A 171 7.06 -1.82 2.06
N TYR A 172 6.53 -2.61 2.98
CA TYR A 172 7.22 -3.13 4.17
C TYR A 172 7.13 -4.65 4.19
#